data_2856f52b53f63c5ef4dab55a7cc3b2f8
#
_entry.id   2856f52b53f63c5ef4dab55a7cc3b2f8
#
_cell.length_a   1.000
_cell.length_b   1.000
_cell.length_c   1.000
_cell.angle_alpha   90.00
_cell.angle_beta   90.00
_cell.angle_gamma   90.00
#
_symmetry.space_group_name_H-M   'P 1'
#
loop_
_entity.id
_entity.type
_entity.pdbx_description
1 polymer ?
#
loop_
_entity_poly.entity_id
_entity_poly.type
_entity_poly.pdbx_seq_one_letter_code
_entity_poly.pdbx_strand_id
1 'polypeptide(L)'
;ESDVYKRQIIMTYISERKQFGKPIGTFQLMQVKIADMYTPMNACKAYCYMVAKACDNGKITREDAAGVLLYSSEKAVWMALEAIQCLGGNGYINDYPTGRLLRDAKLYDIGAGTNEIRRMLIGREVFKKYN
;
A
#
# COMPACT_ATOMS: atom_id res chain seq x y z
N GLU A 1 -0.73 10.64 -2.44
CA GLU A 1 -1.50 10.88 -3.70
C GLU A 1 -1.79 9.56 -4.45
N SER A 2 -0.81 8.68 -4.66
CA SER A 2 -1.03 7.46 -5.45
C SER A 2 -2.07 6.51 -4.83
N ASP A 3 -2.17 6.41 -3.51
CA ASP A 3 -3.13 5.53 -2.83
C ASP A 3 -4.56 6.08 -2.86
N VAL A 4 -4.71 7.39 -2.81
CA VAL A 4 -6.02 8.06 -2.99
C VAL A 4 -6.52 7.81 -4.42
N TYR A 5 -5.63 7.90 -5.41
CA TYR A 5 -5.96 7.67 -6.81
C TYR A 5 -6.33 6.20 -7.10
N LYS A 6 -5.56 5.25 -6.54
CA LYS A 6 -5.89 3.81 -6.63
C LYS A 6 -7.27 3.51 -6.06
N ARG A 7 -7.58 4.05 -4.87
CA ARG A 7 -8.89 3.90 -4.25
C ARG A 7 -10.01 4.47 -5.10
N GLN A 8 -9.83 5.65 -5.70
CA GLN A 8 -10.84 6.25 -6.56
C GLN A 8 -11.15 5.38 -7.77
N ILE A 9 -10.13 4.86 -8.46
CA ILE A 9 -10.30 3.97 -9.61
C ILE A 9 -11.09 2.72 -9.24
N ILE A 10 -10.70 2.04 -8.15
CA ILE A 10 -11.36 0.82 -7.70
C ILE A 10 -12.81 1.11 -7.34
N MET A 11 -13.04 2.11 -6.48
CA MET A 11 -14.38 2.42 -5.97
C MET A 11 -15.33 2.83 -7.09
N THR A 12 -14.88 3.62 -8.05
CA THR A 12 -15.68 3.96 -9.23
C THR A 12 -16.02 2.71 -10.03
N TYR A 13 -15.00 1.91 -10.38
CA TYR A 13 -15.20 0.71 -11.18
C TYR A 13 -16.17 -0.29 -10.54
N ILE A 14 -15.98 -0.64 -9.27
CA ILE A 14 -16.83 -1.63 -8.58
C ILE A 14 -18.24 -1.13 -8.31
N SER A 15 -18.47 0.19 -8.31
CA SER A 15 -19.78 0.80 -8.19
C SER A 15 -20.56 0.81 -9.53
N GLU A 16 -19.84 0.90 -10.65
CA GLU A 16 -20.43 0.98 -12.00
C GLU A 16 -20.54 -0.40 -12.67
N ARG A 17 -19.51 -1.25 -12.52
CA ARG A 17 -19.47 -2.58 -13.13
C ARG A 17 -20.54 -3.48 -12.54
N LYS A 18 -21.42 -4.00 -13.39
CA LYS A 18 -22.50 -4.91 -12.98
C LYS A 18 -22.22 -6.34 -13.41
N GLN A 19 -22.52 -7.27 -12.52
CA GLN A 19 -22.61 -8.71 -12.77
C GLN A 19 -23.80 -9.27 -11.97
N PHE A 20 -24.46 -10.26 -12.52
CA PHE A 20 -25.69 -10.83 -11.90
C PHE A 20 -26.73 -9.77 -11.56
N GLY A 21 -26.88 -8.74 -12.42
CA GLY A 21 -27.87 -7.69 -12.31
C GLY A 21 -27.59 -6.58 -11.30
N LYS A 22 -26.43 -6.57 -10.62
CA LYS A 22 -26.10 -5.55 -9.61
C LYS A 22 -24.61 -5.15 -9.64
N PRO A 23 -24.25 -3.96 -9.07
CA PRO A 23 -22.86 -3.55 -8.97
C PRO A 23 -22.01 -4.57 -8.23
N ILE A 24 -20.79 -4.84 -8.73
CA ILE A 24 -19.91 -5.86 -8.13
C ILE A 24 -19.46 -5.51 -6.71
N GLY A 25 -19.40 -4.22 -6.36
CA GLY A 25 -19.09 -3.76 -5.01
C GLY A 25 -20.12 -4.15 -3.94
N THR A 26 -21.30 -4.63 -4.34
CA THR A 26 -22.32 -5.14 -3.42
C THR A 26 -22.10 -6.60 -3.00
N PHE A 27 -21.19 -7.31 -3.64
CA PHE A 27 -20.89 -8.69 -3.27
C PHE A 27 -19.96 -8.74 -2.04
N GLN A 28 -20.25 -9.65 -1.11
CA GLN A 28 -19.48 -9.78 0.14
C GLN A 28 -17.99 -10.03 -0.10
N LEU A 29 -17.63 -10.87 -1.07
CA LEU A 29 -16.21 -11.13 -1.41
C LEU A 29 -15.48 -9.86 -1.91
N MET A 30 -16.19 -8.95 -2.56
CA MET A 30 -15.62 -7.67 -2.96
C MET A 30 -15.51 -6.71 -1.76
N GLN A 31 -16.49 -6.73 -0.85
CA GLN A 31 -16.45 -5.95 0.39
C GLN A 31 -15.30 -6.37 1.31
N VAL A 32 -14.98 -7.67 1.39
CA VAL A 32 -13.79 -8.18 2.09
C VAL A 32 -12.53 -7.55 1.49
N LYS A 33 -12.34 -7.56 0.18
CA LYS A 33 -11.17 -6.93 -0.47
C LYS A 33 -11.05 -5.44 -0.17
N ILE A 34 -12.18 -4.72 -0.15
CA ILE A 34 -12.19 -3.29 0.23
C ILE A 34 -11.71 -3.11 1.67
N ALA A 35 -12.22 -3.91 2.60
CA ALA A 35 -11.82 -3.85 4.02
C ALA A 35 -10.34 -4.18 4.21
N ASP A 36 -9.85 -5.21 3.53
CA ASP A 36 -8.45 -5.64 3.57
C ASP A 36 -7.49 -4.57 3.02
N MET A 37 -7.90 -3.79 2.01
CA MET A 37 -7.11 -2.67 1.52
C MET A 37 -7.23 -1.43 2.42
N TYR A 38 -8.40 -1.16 2.96
CA TYR A 38 -8.66 0.01 3.80
C TYR A 38 -7.87 0.00 5.11
N THR A 39 -7.85 -1.15 5.77
CA THR A 39 -7.19 -1.30 7.08
C THR A 39 -5.68 -1.03 7.05
N PRO A 40 -4.88 -1.70 6.21
CA PRO A 40 -3.45 -1.41 6.14
C PRO A 40 -3.14 -0.03 5.58
N MET A 41 -3.99 0.53 4.71
CA MET A 41 -3.82 1.92 4.25
C MET A 41 -3.87 2.90 5.42
N ASN A 42 -4.83 2.75 6.34
CA ASN A 42 -4.89 3.61 7.53
C ASN A 42 -3.73 3.36 8.50
N ALA A 43 -3.29 2.11 8.65
CA ALA A 43 -2.09 1.79 9.43
C ALA A 43 -0.83 2.45 8.84
N CYS A 44 -0.66 2.42 7.51
CA CYS A 44 0.44 3.14 6.82
C CYS A 44 0.39 4.64 7.11
N LYS A 45 -0.80 5.26 6.98
CA LYS A 45 -0.97 6.70 7.27
C LYS A 45 -0.61 7.03 8.70
N ALA A 46 -1.12 6.28 9.67
CA ALA A 46 -0.84 6.49 11.08
C ALA A 46 0.66 6.38 11.37
N TYR A 47 1.34 5.37 10.81
CA TYR A 47 2.77 5.19 10.97
C TYR A 47 3.56 6.33 10.30
N CYS A 48 3.19 6.74 9.08
CA CYS A 48 3.82 7.87 8.41
C CYS A 48 3.71 9.16 9.23
N TYR A 49 2.52 9.49 9.75
CA TYR A 49 2.33 10.69 10.58
C TYR A 49 3.09 10.61 11.90
N MET A 50 3.14 9.44 12.53
CA MET A 50 3.93 9.24 13.75
C MET A 50 5.41 9.52 13.51
N VAL A 51 5.98 8.95 12.45
CA VAL A 51 7.40 9.13 12.10
C VAL A 51 7.70 10.56 11.66
N ALA A 52 6.82 11.18 10.86
CA ALA A 52 6.94 12.58 10.45
C ALA A 52 6.96 13.52 11.67
N LYS A 53 6.05 13.32 12.62
CA LYS A 53 6.02 14.09 13.86
C LYS A 53 7.28 13.89 14.72
N ALA A 54 7.81 12.66 14.77
CA ALA A 54 9.07 12.40 15.44
C ALA A 54 10.24 13.11 14.76
N CYS A 55 10.24 13.17 13.42
CA CYS A 55 11.22 13.90 12.64
C CYS A 55 11.19 15.41 12.94
N ASP A 56 10.00 16.03 12.92
CA ASP A 56 9.81 17.44 13.21
C ASP A 56 10.30 17.83 14.62
N ASN A 57 10.20 16.90 15.56
CA ASN A 57 10.67 17.08 16.95
C ASN A 57 12.15 16.65 17.18
N GLY A 58 12.89 16.28 16.13
CA GLY A 58 14.27 15.80 16.24
C GLY A 58 14.45 14.48 16.98
N LYS A 59 13.36 13.68 17.07
CA LYS A 59 13.33 12.39 17.81
C LYS A 59 13.21 11.17 16.90
N ILE A 60 13.43 11.35 15.59
CA ILE A 60 13.38 10.25 14.63
C ILE A 60 14.53 9.26 14.87
N THR A 61 14.23 7.98 14.79
CA THR A 61 15.24 6.91 14.82
C THR A 61 15.42 6.32 13.42
N ARG A 62 16.56 5.66 13.19
CA ARG A 62 16.85 5.00 11.91
C ARG A 62 15.91 3.84 11.64
N GLU A 63 15.63 3.05 12.66
CA GLU A 63 14.71 1.91 12.57
C GLU A 63 13.27 2.36 12.29
N ASP A 64 12.80 3.47 12.86
CA ASP A 64 11.46 4.00 12.57
C ASP A 64 11.36 4.53 11.14
N ALA A 65 12.37 5.28 10.69
CA ALA A 65 12.44 5.77 9.31
C ALA A 65 12.46 4.61 8.29
N ALA A 66 13.25 3.58 8.54
CA ALA A 66 13.29 2.39 7.69
C ALA A 66 12.01 1.57 7.79
N GLY A 67 11.42 1.46 8.99
CA GLY A 67 10.21 0.69 9.27
C GLY A 67 8.99 1.23 8.53
N VAL A 68 8.79 2.54 8.55
CA VAL A 68 7.65 3.16 7.83
C VAL A 68 7.77 2.97 6.32
N LEU A 69 8.98 3.08 5.75
CA LEU A 69 9.21 2.85 4.33
C LEU A 69 9.01 1.39 3.96
N LEU A 70 9.55 0.46 4.75
CA LEU A 70 9.38 -0.98 4.55
C LEU A 70 7.91 -1.38 4.56
N TYR A 71 7.18 -1.02 5.60
CA TYR A 71 5.78 -1.40 5.75
C TYR A 71 4.90 -0.80 4.66
N SER A 72 5.06 0.51 4.40
CA SER A 72 4.21 1.21 3.45
C SER A 72 4.46 0.78 2.01
N SER A 73 5.71 0.52 1.60
CA SER A 73 6.01 0.06 0.25
C SER A 73 5.45 -1.33 -0.02
N GLU A 74 5.62 -2.29 0.90
CA GLU A 74 5.06 -3.63 0.75
C GLU A 74 3.52 -3.62 0.70
N LYS A 75 2.89 -2.79 1.54
CA LYS A 75 1.43 -2.64 1.50
C LYS A 75 0.94 -1.96 0.23
N ALA A 76 1.69 -0.98 -0.30
CA ALA A 76 1.36 -0.34 -1.57
C ALA A 76 1.40 -1.33 -2.76
N VAL A 77 2.41 -2.20 -2.82
CA VAL A 77 2.50 -3.26 -3.84
C VAL A 77 1.34 -4.25 -3.70
N TRP A 78 1.09 -4.72 -2.48
CA TRP A 78 -0.01 -5.65 -2.23
C TRP A 78 -1.38 -5.03 -2.60
N MET A 79 -1.65 -3.79 -2.19
CA MET A 79 -2.89 -3.09 -2.55
C MET A 79 -3.02 -2.87 -4.06
N ALA A 80 -1.92 -2.67 -4.78
CA ALA A 80 -1.95 -2.53 -6.24
C ALA A 80 -2.32 -3.86 -6.94
N LEU A 81 -1.87 -5.00 -6.41
CA LEU A 81 -2.28 -6.32 -6.88
C LEU A 81 -3.76 -6.58 -6.62
N GLU A 82 -4.26 -6.25 -5.43
CA GLU A 82 -5.68 -6.36 -5.10
C GLU A 82 -6.54 -5.43 -5.97
N ALA A 83 -6.04 -4.25 -6.32
CA ALA A 83 -6.70 -3.35 -7.26
C ALA A 83 -6.87 -3.98 -8.65
N ILE A 84 -5.82 -4.59 -9.19
CA ILE A 84 -5.88 -5.34 -10.45
C ILE A 84 -6.92 -6.46 -10.34
N GLN A 85 -6.89 -7.21 -9.26
CA GLN A 85 -7.83 -8.30 -9.03
C GLN A 85 -9.29 -7.82 -8.96
N CYS A 86 -9.56 -6.67 -8.33
CA CYS A 86 -10.90 -6.09 -8.28
C CYS A 86 -11.44 -5.70 -9.66
N LEU A 87 -10.58 -5.29 -10.57
CA LEU A 87 -10.95 -4.94 -11.94
C LEU A 87 -11.03 -6.17 -12.87
N GLY A 88 -10.52 -7.32 -12.44
CA GLY A 88 -10.49 -8.54 -13.25
C GLY A 88 -9.69 -8.33 -14.55
N GLY A 89 -10.22 -8.79 -15.69
CA GLY A 89 -9.57 -8.62 -17.00
C GLY A 89 -9.25 -7.17 -17.35
N ASN A 90 -10.07 -6.22 -16.92
CA ASN A 90 -9.84 -4.80 -17.12
C ASN A 90 -8.64 -4.28 -16.30
N GLY A 91 -8.30 -4.92 -15.20
CA GLY A 91 -7.09 -4.60 -14.42
C GLY A 91 -5.79 -5.04 -15.11
N TYR A 92 -5.88 -6.02 -15.99
CA TYR A 92 -4.74 -6.55 -16.74
C TYR A 92 -4.36 -5.68 -17.95
N ILE A 93 -5.34 -5.10 -18.62
CA ILE A 93 -5.12 -4.28 -19.84
C ILE A 93 -4.64 -2.86 -19.49
N ASN A 94 -4.01 -2.19 -20.47
CA ASN A 94 -3.42 -0.87 -20.27
C ASN A 94 -4.43 0.29 -20.31
N ASP A 95 -5.71 0.03 -20.63
CA ASP A 95 -6.77 1.04 -20.62
C ASP A 95 -7.04 1.57 -19.20
N TYR A 96 -6.73 0.77 -18.19
CA TYR A 96 -6.76 1.16 -16.79
C TYR A 96 -5.34 1.31 -16.24
N PRO A 97 -5.08 2.31 -15.40
CA PRO A 97 -3.72 2.61 -14.93
C PRO A 97 -3.21 1.66 -13.83
N THR A 98 -3.95 0.61 -13.49
CA THR A 98 -3.61 -0.33 -12.40
C THR A 98 -2.27 -1.02 -12.57
N GLY A 99 -1.94 -1.45 -13.80
CA GLY A 99 -0.64 -2.05 -14.12
C GLY A 99 0.53 -1.08 -13.96
N ARG A 100 0.34 0.19 -14.34
CA ARG A 100 1.33 1.25 -14.10
C ARG A 100 1.51 1.50 -12.61
N LEU A 101 0.41 1.63 -11.86
CA LEU A 101 0.44 1.85 -10.42
C LEU A 101 1.12 0.71 -9.65
N LEU A 102 1.02 -0.54 -10.13
CA LEU A 102 1.76 -1.68 -9.57
C LEU A 102 3.27 -1.51 -9.79
N ARG A 103 3.71 -1.17 -11.01
CA ARG A 103 5.13 -0.93 -11.30
C ARG A 103 5.69 0.24 -10.49
N ASP A 104 4.93 1.33 -10.38
CA ASP A 104 5.31 2.49 -9.58
C ASP A 104 5.43 2.14 -8.08
N ALA A 105 4.48 1.36 -7.55
CA ALA A 105 4.54 0.87 -6.18
C ALA A 105 5.77 -0.04 -5.96
N LYS A 106 6.08 -0.93 -6.91
CA LYS A 106 7.23 -1.83 -6.82
C LYS A 106 8.58 -1.11 -6.79
N LEU A 107 8.65 0.07 -7.39
CA LEU A 107 9.86 0.89 -7.32
C LEU A 107 10.26 1.23 -5.88
N TYR A 108 9.29 1.44 -4.99
CA TYR A 108 9.55 1.76 -3.58
C TYR A 108 10.08 0.58 -2.76
N ASP A 109 9.89 -0.66 -3.21
CA ASP A 109 10.53 -1.83 -2.60
C ASP A 109 12.02 -1.92 -2.92
N ILE A 110 12.45 -1.31 -4.02
CA ILE A 110 13.77 -1.46 -4.62
C ILE A 110 14.58 -0.18 -4.49
N GLY A 111 13.94 0.98 -4.73
CA GLY A 111 14.59 2.28 -4.81
C GLY A 111 15.03 2.82 -3.45
N ALA A 112 16.10 3.64 -3.45
CA ALA A 112 16.64 4.30 -2.27
C ALA A 112 16.94 3.33 -1.08
N GLY A 113 17.46 2.16 -1.40
CA GLY A 113 17.68 1.05 -0.48
C GLY A 113 16.52 0.04 -0.54
N THR A 114 16.87 -1.21 -0.82
CA THR A 114 15.88 -2.28 -0.96
C THR A 114 15.22 -2.62 0.38
N ASN A 115 14.07 -3.26 0.34
CA ASN A 115 13.38 -3.70 1.55
C ASN A 115 14.19 -4.71 2.37
N GLU A 116 15.07 -5.49 1.74
CA GLU A 116 16.02 -6.38 2.43
C GLU A 116 17.04 -5.58 3.25
N ILE A 117 17.58 -4.50 2.69
CA ILE A 117 18.49 -3.59 3.39
C ILE A 117 17.79 -2.87 4.55
N ARG A 118 16.52 -2.46 4.35
CA ARG A 118 15.71 -1.85 5.43
C ARG A 118 15.51 -2.83 6.58
N ARG A 119 15.20 -4.11 6.29
CA ARG A 119 15.08 -5.17 7.32
C ARG A 119 16.36 -5.39 8.09
N MET A 120 17.50 -5.49 7.38
CA MET A 120 18.82 -5.62 8.00
C MET A 120 19.12 -4.43 8.93
N LEU A 121 18.84 -3.20 8.46
CA LEU A 121 19.06 -1.98 9.24
C LEU A 121 18.20 -1.99 10.50
N ILE A 122 16.90 -2.26 10.39
CA ILE A 122 15.99 -2.30 11.52
C ILE A 122 16.46 -3.33 12.55
N GLY A 123 16.73 -4.56 12.10
CA GLY A 123 17.20 -5.64 12.98
C GLY A 123 18.47 -5.27 13.73
N ARG A 124 19.42 -4.68 13.03
CA ARG A 124 20.70 -4.22 13.62
C ARG A 124 20.49 -3.10 14.65
N GLU A 125 19.73 -2.07 14.34
CA GLU A 125 19.54 -0.93 15.26
C GLU A 125 18.71 -1.33 16.48
N VAL A 126 17.69 -2.19 16.31
CA VAL A 126 16.93 -2.74 17.44
C VAL A 126 17.83 -3.61 18.34
N PHE A 127 18.63 -4.52 17.75
CA PHE A 127 19.53 -5.39 18.51
C PHE A 127 20.54 -4.59 19.37
N LYS A 128 21.09 -3.50 18.84
CA LYS A 128 22.03 -2.63 19.58
C LYS A 128 21.43 -2.01 20.85
N LYS A 129 20.12 -1.86 20.94
CA LYS A 129 19.47 -1.28 22.14
C LYS A 129 19.46 -2.22 23.33
N TYR A 130 19.71 -3.51 23.11
CA TYR A 130 19.68 -4.55 24.14
C TYR A 130 21.08 -5.10 24.48
N ASN A 131 22.11 -4.58 23.81
CA ASN A 131 23.53 -4.89 24.03
C ASN A 131 24.35 -3.63 24.15
#